data_cdd5ac68fe8ca53c22cbec7135ed8283
#
_entry.id   cdd5ac68fe8ca53c22cbec7135ed8283
#
_cell.length_a   1.000
_cell.length_b   1.000
_cell.length_c   1.000
_cell.angle_alpha   90.00
_cell.angle_beta   90.00
_cell.angle_gamma   90.00
#
_symmetry.space_group_name_H-M   'P 1'
#
loop_
_entity.id
_entity.type
_entity.pdbx_description
1 polymer ?
#
loop_
_entity_poly.entity_id
_entity_poly.type
_entity_poly.pdbx_seq_one_letter_code
_entity_poly.pdbx_strand_id
1 'polypeptide(L)'
;MGINQAPDIAQEMMERTLKNISDNLEIYIDNIGIFSNSWDDHLIVLDKVCKQLENKKFLVKPLKCEFGVKESEFLGHWLTLKGLKPLRKKIQGIIDMEAPTNLTQLRSFLGMVTYYRDMWPKRSHILSPLTELMGTTDYKWGPPQEKAFKQMKAVMAKYTLLAYADHNKKLFIRPPSW
;
A
#
# COMPACT_ATOMS: atom_id res chain seq x y z
N MET A 1 -3.45 0.33 26.18
CA MET A 1 -4.35 -0.51 25.36
C MET A 1 -5.30 0.40 24.61
N GLY A 2 -5.30 0.42 23.29
CA GLY A 2 -6.24 1.21 22.50
C GLY A 2 -7.64 0.58 22.52
N ILE A 3 -8.67 1.44 22.44
CA ILE A 3 -10.05 0.99 22.28
C ILE A 3 -10.15 0.33 20.90
N ASN A 4 -10.66 -0.90 20.80
CA ASN A 4 -10.73 -1.68 19.56
C ASN A 4 -11.46 -0.94 18.40
N GLN A 5 -12.43 -0.10 18.72
CA GLN A 5 -13.23 0.66 17.76
C GLN A 5 -12.68 2.06 17.45
N ALA A 6 -11.58 2.48 18.10
CA ALA A 6 -11.07 3.84 17.92
C ALA A 6 -10.66 4.17 16.47
N PRO A 7 -10.04 3.26 15.69
CA PRO A 7 -9.74 3.53 14.29
C PRO A 7 -11.00 3.73 13.43
N ASP A 8 -12.04 2.92 13.63
CA ASP A 8 -13.29 3.00 12.86
C ASP A 8 -14.02 4.31 13.14
N ILE A 9 -14.08 4.71 14.43
CA ILE A 9 -14.67 5.99 14.86
C ILE A 9 -13.88 7.17 14.27
N ALA A 10 -12.55 7.09 14.30
CA ALA A 10 -11.70 8.14 13.72
C ALA A 10 -11.91 8.27 12.21
N GLN A 11 -11.98 7.16 11.49
CA GLN A 11 -12.28 7.14 10.06
C GLN A 11 -13.62 7.80 9.77
N GLU A 12 -14.69 7.37 10.45
CA GLU A 12 -16.03 7.91 10.27
C GLU A 12 -16.11 9.42 10.58
N MET A 13 -15.45 9.87 11.63
CA MET A 13 -15.38 11.30 11.98
C MET A 13 -14.70 12.12 10.89
N MET A 14 -13.60 11.64 10.35
CA MET A 14 -12.86 12.33 9.27
C MET A 14 -13.67 12.37 7.98
N GLU A 15 -14.27 11.25 7.58
CA GLU A 15 -15.14 11.18 6.40
C GLU A 15 -16.34 12.12 6.51
N ARG A 16 -17.01 12.16 7.65
CA ARG A 16 -18.13 13.10 7.92
C ARG A 16 -17.67 14.56 7.88
N THR A 17 -16.50 14.85 8.43
CA THR A 17 -15.95 16.21 8.48
C THR A 17 -15.62 16.74 7.08
N LEU A 18 -15.11 15.90 6.20
CA LEU A 18 -14.61 16.27 4.88
C LEU A 18 -15.53 15.84 3.74
N LYS A 19 -16.73 15.35 4.03
CA LYS A 19 -17.69 14.81 3.06
C LYS A 19 -17.93 15.72 1.84
N ASN A 20 -18.02 17.04 2.06
CA ASN A 20 -18.31 18.00 0.99
C ASN A 20 -17.12 18.28 0.06
N ILE A 21 -15.97 17.67 0.31
CA ILE A 21 -14.71 17.86 -0.43
C ILE A 21 -14.16 16.51 -0.90
N SER A 22 -14.94 15.42 -0.73
CA SER A 22 -14.49 14.03 -0.91
C SER A 22 -13.91 13.72 -2.29
N ASP A 23 -14.35 14.39 -3.35
CA ASP A 23 -13.90 14.14 -4.72
C ASP A 23 -12.41 14.39 -4.96
N ASN A 24 -11.75 15.13 -4.06
CA ASN A 24 -10.35 15.50 -4.13
C ASN A 24 -9.52 14.93 -2.97
N LEU A 25 -10.10 13.99 -2.21
CA LEU A 25 -9.48 13.48 -0.98
C LEU A 25 -9.48 11.97 -0.94
N GLU A 26 -8.39 11.43 -0.40
CA GLU A 26 -8.33 10.07 0.15
C GLU A 26 -8.06 10.15 1.64
N ILE A 27 -8.93 9.55 2.44
CA ILE A 27 -8.86 9.59 3.90
C ILE A 27 -8.64 8.18 4.42
N TYR A 28 -7.61 8.03 5.24
CA TYR A 28 -7.37 6.79 5.95
C TYR A 28 -6.94 7.08 7.39
N ILE A 29 -7.90 6.94 8.31
CA ILE A 29 -7.75 7.22 9.75
C ILE A 29 -7.27 8.67 9.96
N ASP A 30 -5.97 8.88 10.18
CA ASP A 30 -5.33 10.18 10.44
C ASP A 30 -4.56 10.72 9.21
N ASN A 31 -4.49 9.96 8.12
CA ASN A 31 -3.82 10.37 6.90
C ASN A 31 -4.84 10.97 5.90
N ILE A 32 -4.59 12.17 5.42
CA ILE A 32 -5.40 12.83 4.39
C ILE A 32 -4.52 13.07 3.17
N GLY A 33 -4.83 12.38 2.07
CA GLY A 33 -4.25 12.67 0.76
C GLY A 33 -5.12 13.68 0.02
N ILE A 34 -4.53 14.80 -0.43
CA ILE A 34 -5.21 15.83 -1.20
C ILE A 34 -4.62 15.81 -2.61
N PHE A 35 -5.47 15.71 -3.64
CA PHE A 35 -5.05 15.70 -5.03
C PHE A 35 -5.90 16.63 -5.88
N SER A 36 -5.29 17.18 -6.93
CA SER A 36 -5.94 18.14 -7.83
C SER A 36 -5.25 18.16 -9.18
N ASN A 37 -5.96 18.58 -10.21
CA ASN A 37 -5.43 18.64 -11.58
C ASN A 37 -4.60 19.89 -11.86
N SER A 38 -4.80 20.96 -11.10
CA SER A 38 -4.05 22.22 -11.22
C SER A 38 -3.58 22.72 -9.86
N TRP A 39 -2.61 23.63 -9.87
CA TRP A 39 -2.13 24.28 -8.65
C TRP A 39 -3.19 25.17 -7.99
N ASP A 40 -3.94 25.91 -8.79
CA ASP A 40 -4.98 26.79 -8.28
C ASP A 40 -6.11 26.01 -7.63
N ASP A 41 -6.58 24.91 -8.27
CA ASP A 41 -7.54 24.00 -7.68
C ASP A 41 -6.99 23.37 -6.38
N HIS A 42 -5.70 23.03 -6.34
CA HIS A 42 -5.07 22.46 -5.16
C HIS A 42 -5.12 23.42 -3.97
N LEU A 43 -4.84 24.70 -4.18
CA LEU A 43 -4.92 25.71 -3.13
C LEU A 43 -6.36 25.89 -2.62
N ILE A 44 -7.34 25.87 -3.52
CA ILE A 44 -8.77 25.96 -3.15
C ILE A 44 -9.17 24.76 -2.31
N VAL A 45 -8.80 23.53 -2.69
CA VAL A 45 -9.13 22.33 -1.94
C VAL A 45 -8.44 22.34 -0.58
N LEU A 46 -7.16 22.70 -0.55
CA LEU A 46 -6.38 22.78 0.69
C LEU A 46 -6.99 23.78 1.69
N ASP A 47 -7.38 24.97 1.23
CA ASP A 47 -8.06 25.97 2.07
C ASP A 47 -9.38 25.43 2.64
N LYS A 48 -10.20 24.76 1.82
CA LYS A 48 -11.44 24.13 2.28
C LYS A 48 -11.19 23.07 3.34
N VAL A 49 -10.18 22.21 3.14
CA VAL A 49 -9.81 21.17 4.11
C VAL A 49 -9.37 21.80 5.42
N CYS A 50 -8.47 22.78 5.39
CA CYS A 50 -7.98 23.47 6.59
C CYS A 50 -9.13 24.13 7.37
N LYS A 51 -10.03 24.82 6.68
CA LYS A 51 -11.20 25.44 7.30
C LYS A 51 -12.14 24.43 7.97
N GLN A 52 -12.36 23.28 7.33
CA GLN A 52 -13.20 22.23 7.93
C GLN A 52 -12.55 21.61 9.17
N LEU A 53 -11.24 21.35 9.12
CA LEU A 53 -10.50 20.84 10.27
C LEU A 53 -10.50 21.85 11.44
N GLU A 54 -10.29 23.14 11.16
CA GLU A 54 -10.34 24.21 12.14
C GLU A 54 -11.73 24.32 12.79
N ASN A 55 -12.80 24.33 11.99
CA ASN A 55 -14.19 24.39 12.46
C ASN A 55 -14.54 23.23 13.41
N LYS A 56 -13.94 22.07 13.20
CA LYS A 56 -14.11 20.88 14.04
C LYS A 56 -13.04 20.75 15.13
N LYS A 57 -12.15 21.75 15.26
CA LYS A 57 -11.06 21.81 16.24
C LYS A 57 -10.08 20.65 16.15
N PHE A 58 -9.84 20.12 14.96
CA PHE A 58 -8.76 19.18 14.72
C PHE A 58 -7.42 19.89 14.73
N LEU A 59 -6.44 19.27 15.39
CA LEU A 59 -5.06 19.77 15.43
C LEU A 59 -4.22 19.04 14.36
N VAL A 60 -3.67 19.82 13.44
CA VAL A 60 -2.75 19.33 12.42
C VAL A 60 -1.30 19.52 12.91
N LYS A 61 -0.43 18.55 12.63
CA LYS A 61 1.02 18.66 12.92
C LYS A 61 1.75 19.09 11.66
N PRO A 62 2.14 20.37 11.50
CA PRO A 62 2.73 20.89 10.25
C PRO A 62 4.00 20.15 9.85
N LEU A 63 4.83 19.74 10.81
CA LEU A 63 6.07 18.98 10.57
C LEU A 63 5.86 17.58 9.97
N LYS A 64 4.62 17.08 9.96
CA LYS A 64 4.27 15.81 9.33
C LYS A 64 3.50 16.01 8.01
N CYS A 65 3.27 17.25 7.61
CA CYS A 65 2.55 17.56 6.39
C CYS A 65 3.54 17.82 5.25
N GLU A 66 3.24 17.25 4.10
CA GLU A 66 3.94 17.50 2.85
C GLU A 66 3.00 18.27 1.92
N PHE A 67 3.36 19.50 1.52
CA PHE A 67 2.52 20.36 0.71
C PHE A 67 3.12 20.54 -0.68
N GLY A 68 2.27 20.46 -1.72
CA GLY A 68 2.65 20.74 -3.11
C GLY A 68 3.72 19.81 -3.68
N VAL A 69 3.84 18.61 -3.14
CA VAL A 69 4.82 17.61 -3.62
C VAL A 69 4.27 16.87 -4.85
N LYS A 70 5.17 16.54 -5.79
CA LYS A 70 4.81 15.77 -6.99
C LYS A 70 4.71 14.26 -6.71
N GLU A 71 5.39 13.80 -5.70
CA GLU A 71 5.44 12.40 -5.28
C GLU A 71 5.48 12.37 -3.75
N SER A 72 4.78 11.42 -3.12
CA SER A 72 4.72 11.28 -1.66
C SER A 72 4.53 9.84 -1.23
N GLU A 73 4.90 9.53 0.01
CA GLU A 73 4.57 8.26 0.65
C GLU A 73 3.14 8.31 1.21
N PHE A 74 2.29 7.37 0.78
CA PHE A 74 0.94 7.23 1.30
C PHE A 74 0.59 5.75 1.48
N LEU A 75 0.13 5.36 2.66
CA LEU A 75 -0.29 4.00 3.00
C LEU A 75 0.71 2.91 2.54
N GLY A 76 2.00 3.14 2.79
CA GLY A 76 3.04 2.16 2.46
C GLY A 76 3.37 2.04 0.97
N HIS A 77 2.90 2.96 0.16
CA HIS A 77 3.20 3.08 -1.26
C HIS A 77 3.83 4.43 -1.56
N TRP A 78 4.62 4.49 -2.61
CA TRP A 78 5.13 5.72 -3.17
C TRP A 78 4.20 6.16 -4.31
N LEU A 79 3.43 7.23 -4.08
CA LEU A 79 2.55 7.82 -5.08
C LEU A 79 3.39 8.65 -6.05
N THR A 80 3.17 8.47 -7.35
CA THR A 80 3.81 9.25 -8.41
C THR A 80 2.78 9.70 -9.43
N LEU A 81 3.11 10.65 -10.28
CA LEU A 81 2.21 11.08 -11.38
C LEU A 81 1.86 9.94 -12.36
N LYS A 82 2.65 8.86 -12.41
CA LYS A 82 2.48 7.75 -13.36
C LYS A 82 1.84 6.51 -12.73
N GLY A 83 1.68 6.48 -11.42
CA GLY A 83 1.14 5.33 -10.70
C GLY A 83 1.80 5.12 -9.34
N LEU A 84 1.52 3.95 -8.77
CA LEU A 84 2.00 3.50 -7.48
C LEU A 84 3.30 2.71 -7.63
N LYS A 85 4.25 2.96 -6.74
CA LYS A 85 5.46 2.14 -6.57
C LYS A 85 5.51 1.58 -5.16
N PRO A 86 6.12 0.43 -4.95
CA PRO A 86 6.40 -0.04 -3.60
C PRO A 86 7.46 0.84 -2.95
N LEU A 87 7.41 1.00 -1.64
CA LEU A 87 8.44 1.72 -0.91
C LEU A 87 9.79 1.00 -1.04
N ARG A 88 10.80 1.72 -1.55
CA ARG A 88 12.16 1.19 -1.73
C ARG A 88 12.71 0.54 -0.46
N LYS A 89 12.54 1.20 0.69
CA LYS A 89 12.97 0.70 2.00
C LYS A 89 12.31 -0.65 2.36
N LYS A 90 11.02 -0.80 2.06
CA LYS A 90 10.29 -2.06 2.33
C LYS A 90 10.75 -3.18 1.40
N ILE A 91 10.92 -2.89 0.11
CA ILE A 91 11.44 -3.87 -0.86
C ILE A 91 12.86 -4.28 -0.50
N GLN A 92 13.72 -3.32 -0.12
CA GLN A 92 15.08 -3.64 0.30
C GLN A 92 15.10 -4.57 1.50
N GLY A 93 14.26 -4.31 2.52
CA GLY A 93 14.14 -5.20 3.67
C GLY A 93 13.75 -6.64 3.30
N ILE A 94 12.91 -6.83 2.27
CA ILE A 94 12.55 -8.17 1.78
C ILE A 94 13.71 -8.80 0.98
N ILE A 95 14.40 -7.99 0.17
CA ILE A 95 15.57 -8.46 -0.61
C ILE A 95 16.71 -8.91 0.32
N ASP A 96 16.91 -8.24 1.43
CA ASP A 96 17.97 -8.53 2.39
C ASP A 96 17.62 -9.71 3.34
N MET A 97 16.38 -10.19 3.33
CA MET A 97 15.99 -11.34 4.15
C MET A 97 16.78 -12.59 3.77
N GLU A 98 17.20 -13.34 4.78
CA GLU A 98 17.72 -14.69 4.62
C GLU A 98 16.60 -15.70 4.31
N ALA A 99 16.98 -16.86 3.79
CA ALA A 99 16.03 -17.93 3.54
C ALA A 99 15.33 -18.36 4.85
N PRO A 100 14.00 -18.47 4.87
CA PRO A 100 13.26 -18.87 6.06
C PRO A 100 13.71 -20.24 6.57
N THR A 101 14.00 -20.34 7.85
CA THR A 101 14.39 -21.60 8.53
C THR A 101 13.23 -22.28 9.23
N ASN A 102 12.08 -21.61 9.32
CA ASN A 102 10.87 -22.13 9.97
C ASN A 102 9.60 -21.52 9.36
N LEU A 103 8.46 -22.11 9.73
CA LEU A 103 7.15 -21.71 9.21
C LEU A 103 6.77 -20.28 9.58
N THR A 104 7.18 -19.77 10.74
CA THR A 104 6.89 -18.38 11.16
C THR A 104 7.59 -17.38 10.27
N GLN A 105 8.87 -17.59 9.97
CA GLN A 105 9.64 -16.74 9.06
C GLN A 105 9.10 -16.82 7.62
N LEU A 106 8.68 -18.02 7.18
CA LEU A 106 8.03 -18.17 5.87
C LEU A 106 6.72 -17.41 5.79
N ARG A 107 5.88 -17.47 6.81
CA ARG A 107 4.64 -16.68 6.88
C ARG A 107 4.90 -15.18 6.84
N SER A 108 5.93 -14.73 7.54
CA SER A 108 6.35 -13.32 7.53
C SER A 108 6.77 -12.88 6.13
N PHE A 109 7.62 -13.66 5.45
CA PHE A 109 8.02 -13.39 4.07
C PHE A 109 6.83 -13.33 3.10
N LEU A 110 5.96 -14.35 3.13
CA LEU A 110 4.77 -14.42 2.28
C LEU A 110 3.80 -13.26 2.55
N GLY A 111 3.64 -12.85 3.81
CA GLY A 111 2.84 -11.70 4.20
C GLY A 111 3.36 -10.40 3.58
N MET A 112 4.67 -10.17 3.65
CA MET A 112 5.30 -8.98 3.05
C MET A 112 5.18 -8.97 1.52
N VAL A 113 5.37 -10.10 0.86
CA VAL A 113 5.18 -10.23 -0.59
C VAL A 113 3.72 -10.00 -0.98
N THR A 114 2.79 -10.50 -0.17
CA THR A 114 1.35 -10.37 -0.42
C THR A 114 0.85 -8.93 -0.28
N TYR A 115 1.48 -8.12 0.57
CA TYR A 115 1.14 -6.71 0.72
C TYR A 115 1.22 -5.95 -0.61
N TYR A 116 2.23 -6.23 -1.44
CA TYR A 116 2.41 -5.63 -2.77
C TYR A 116 1.92 -6.54 -3.90
N ARG A 117 0.98 -7.43 -3.65
CA ARG A 117 0.56 -8.51 -4.56
C ARG A 117 0.18 -8.04 -5.97
N ASP A 118 -0.42 -6.87 -6.08
CA ASP A 118 -0.93 -6.33 -7.34
C ASP A 118 0.19 -5.81 -8.25
N MET A 119 1.38 -5.62 -7.69
CA MET A 119 2.58 -5.17 -8.42
C MET A 119 3.38 -6.31 -9.06
N TRP A 120 3.07 -7.58 -8.71
CA TRP A 120 3.85 -8.74 -9.16
C TRP A 120 3.02 -9.69 -10.02
N PRO A 121 3.04 -9.58 -11.35
CA PRO A 121 2.34 -10.51 -12.23
C PRO A 121 2.90 -11.94 -12.07
N LYS A 122 2.01 -12.94 -12.18
CA LYS A 122 2.34 -14.38 -12.05
C LYS A 122 2.97 -14.80 -10.72
N ARG A 123 2.79 -14.02 -9.67
CA ARG A 123 3.30 -14.26 -8.33
C ARG A 123 2.95 -15.64 -7.78
N SER A 124 1.70 -16.10 -7.96
CA SER A 124 1.21 -17.37 -7.46
C SER A 124 2.02 -18.56 -7.99
N HIS A 125 2.39 -18.56 -9.27
CA HIS A 125 3.22 -19.61 -9.85
C HIS A 125 4.64 -19.64 -9.25
N ILE A 126 5.20 -18.47 -8.94
CA ILE A 126 6.52 -18.38 -8.32
C ILE A 126 6.47 -18.89 -6.88
N LEU A 127 5.40 -18.53 -6.15
CA LEU A 127 5.27 -18.82 -4.72
C LEU A 127 4.70 -20.22 -4.41
N SER A 128 4.17 -20.98 -5.40
CA SER A 128 3.58 -22.31 -5.19
C SER A 128 4.43 -23.21 -4.28
N PRO A 129 5.74 -23.41 -4.53
CA PRO A 129 6.55 -24.30 -3.68
C PRO A 129 6.68 -23.80 -2.22
N LEU A 130 6.54 -22.49 -2.00
CA LEU A 130 6.60 -21.88 -0.67
C LEU A 130 5.24 -21.98 0.05
N THR A 131 4.15 -21.81 -0.68
CA THR A 131 2.79 -21.92 -0.11
C THR A 131 2.43 -23.34 0.24
N GLU A 132 2.93 -24.34 -0.49
CA GLU A 132 2.77 -25.75 -0.19
C GLU A 132 3.33 -26.11 1.20
N LEU A 133 4.46 -25.52 1.60
CA LEU A 133 5.03 -25.71 2.93
C LEU A 133 4.12 -25.22 4.07
N MET A 134 3.20 -24.30 3.78
CA MET A 134 2.29 -23.77 4.81
C MET A 134 1.24 -24.80 5.29
N GLY A 135 0.95 -25.81 4.46
CA GLY A 135 -0.01 -26.87 4.75
C GLY A 135 0.60 -28.15 5.33
N THR A 136 1.92 -28.19 5.50
CA THR A 136 2.62 -29.41 5.99
C THR A 136 2.98 -29.29 7.47
N THR A 137 2.95 -30.42 8.18
CA THR A 137 3.41 -30.51 9.59
C THR A 137 4.94 -30.48 9.67
N ASP A 138 5.63 -30.96 8.64
CA ASP A 138 7.09 -31.00 8.57
C ASP A 138 7.63 -29.88 7.66
N TYR A 139 8.32 -28.94 8.25
CA TYR A 139 9.00 -27.88 7.50
C TYR A 139 10.27 -28.43 6.83
N LYS A 140 10.22 -28.61 5.49
CA LYS A 140 11.36 -29.11 4.70
C LYS A 140 11.71 -28.09 3.62
N TRP A 141 12.74 -27.30 3.87
CA TRP A 141 13.26 -26.37 2.87
C TRP A 141 14.24 -27.09 1.92
N GLY A 142 13.95 -27.07 0.63
CA GLY A 142 14.73 -27.75 -0.40
C GLY A 142 14.98 -26.86 -1.64
N PRO A 143 15.59 -27.43 -2.68
CA PRO A 143 15.93 -26.70 -3.90
C PRO A 143 14.76 -26.00 -4.58
N PRO A 144 13.53 -26.54 -4.64
CA PRO A 144 12.36 -25.86 -5.20
C PRO A 144 12.00 -24.60 -4.44
N GLN A 145 12.03 -24.64 -3.10
CA GLN A 145 11.73 -23.52 -2.22
C GLN A 145 12.77 -22.42 -2.34
N GLU A 146 14.04 -22.81 -2.33
CA GLU A 146 15.17 -21.90 -2.51
C GLU A 146 15.11 -21.16 -3.86
N LYS A 147 14.78 -21.89 -4.93
CA LYS A 147 14.59 -21.31 -6.27
C LYS A 147 13.43 -20.30 -6.27
N ALA A 148 12.29 -20.66 -5.71
CA ALA A 148 11.10 -19.80 -5.63
C ALA A 148 11.39 -18.53 -4.83
N PHE A 149 12.07 -18.66 -3.70
CA PHE A 149 12.48 -17.55 -2.84
C PHE A 149 13.38 -16.55 -3.59
N LYS A 150 14.47 -17.04 -4.21
CA LYS A 150 15.39 -16.21 -5.01
C LYS A 150 14.71 -15.56 -6.20
N GLN A 151 13.85 -16.32 -6.90
CA GLN A 151 13.11 -15.80 -8.04
C GLN A 151 12.15 -14.68 -7.65
N MET A 152 11.43 -14.82 -6.53
CA MET A 152 10.53 -13.78 -6.03
C MET A 152 11.30 -12.51 -5.65
N LYS A 153 12.42 -12.64 -4.93
CA LYS A 153 13.30 -11.50 -4.61
C LYS A 153 13.80 -10.78 -5.87
N ALA A 154 14.20 -11.52 -6.89
CA ALA A 154 14.64 -10.96 -8.17
C ALA A 154 13.52 -10.20 -8.91
N VAL A 155 12.27 -10.69 -8.86
CA VAL A 155 11.10 -9.98 -9.41
C VAL A 155 10.85 -8.69 -8.65
N MET A 156 10.91 -8.72 -7.33
CA MET A 156 10.70 -7.55 -6.48
C MET A 156 11.78 -6.48 -6.66
N ALA A 157 13.02 -6.89 -6.90
CA ALA A 157 14.13 -5.97 -7.14
C ALA A 157 13.97 -5.11 -8.42
N LYS A 158 13.12 -5.53 -9.36
CA LYS A 158 12.87 -4.80 -10.61
C LYS A 158 11.97 -3.57 -10.46
N TYR A 159 11.48 -3.24 -9.25
CA TYR A 159 10.63 -2.09 -8.95
C TYR A 159 9.51 -1.87 -9.97
N THR A 160 8.48 -2.68 -9.92
CA THR A 160 7.35 -2.58 -10.84
C THR A 160 6.49 -1.36 -10.49
N LEU A 161 6.16 -0.56 -11.51
CA LEU A 161 5.19 0.52 -11.41
C LEU A 161 3.79 -0.04 -11.67
N LEU A 162 2.87 0.15 -10.73
CA LEU A 162 1.44 -0.11 -10.94
C LEU A 162 0.79 1.18 -11.44
N ALA A 163 0.39 1.21 -12.71
CA ALA A 163 -0.31 2.36 -13.29
C ALA A 163 -1.68 2.55 -12.63
N TYR A 164 -2.13 3.80 -12.52
CA TYR A 164 -3.49 4.10 -12.09
C TYR A 164 -4.52 3.56 -13.07
N ALA A 165 -5.69 3.19 -12.56
CA ALA A 165 -6.79 2.77 -13.39
C ALA A 165 -7.26 3.95 -14.27
N ASP A 166 -7.32 3.74 -15.58
CA ASP A 166 -7.87 4.71 -16.50
C ASP A 166 -9.36 4.39 -16.71
N HIS A 167 -10.22 5.12 -16.04
CA HIS A 167 -11.67 4.91 -16.09
C HIS A 167 -12.30 5.21 -17.46
N ASN A 168 -11.58 5.86 -18.38
CA ASN A 168 -11.99 6.06 -19.76
C ASN A 168 -11.72 4.84 -20.66
N LYS A 169 -10.99 3.86 -20.14
CA LYS A 169 -10.68 2.60 -20.84
C LYS A 169 -11.59 1.47 -20.35
N LYS A 170 -11.80 0.50 -21.23
CA LYS A 170 -12.54 -0.71 -20.92
C LYS A 170 -11.85 -1.47 -19.79
N LEU A 171 -12.53 -1.61 -18.65
CA LEU A 171 -12.02 -2.38 -17.51
C LEU A 171 -12.46 -3.85 -17.66
N PHE A 172 -11.51 -4.77 -17.53
CA PHE A 172 -11.78 -6.20 -17.52
C PHE A 172 -11.66 -6.73 -16.10
N ILE A 173 -12.75 -7.29 -15.58
CA ILE A 173 -12.70 -8.02 -14.31
C ILE A 173 -12.14 -9.41 -14.63
N ARG A 174 -10.95 -9.72 -14.15
CA ARG A 174 -10.43 -11.08 -14.14
C ARG A 174 -10.90 -11.78 -12.88
N PRO A 175 -11.56 -12.94 -12.99
CA PRO A 175 -11.78 -13.76 -11.81
C PRO A 175 -10.42 -14.16 -11.21
N PRO A 176 -10.33 -14.32 -9.89
CA PRO A 176 -9.10 -14.80 -9.25
C PRO A 176 -8.73 -16.14 -9.88
N SER A 177 -7.53 -16.24 -10.42
CA SER A 177 -6.94 -17.52 -10.81
C SER A 177 -6.59 -18.28 -9.53
N TRP A 178 -7.40 -19.27 -9.23
CA TRP A 178 -7.13 -20.26 -8.17
C TRP A 178 -5.89 -21.07 -8.51
#